data_f63a4b446005c6310dab388ec15123f4
#
_entry.id   f63a4b446005c6310dab388ec15123f4
#
_cell.length_a   1.000
_cell.length_b   1.000
_cell.length_c   1.000
_cell.angle_alpha   90.00
_cell.angle_beta   90.00
_cell.angle_gamma   90.00
#
_symmetry.space_group_name_H-M   'P 1'
#
loop_
_entity.id
_entity.type
_entity.pdbx_description
1 polymer ?
#
loop_
_entity_poly.entity_id
_entity_poly.type
_entity_poly.pdbx_seq_one_letter_code
_entity_poly.pdbx_strand_id
1 'polypeptide(L)'
;MLIDFSLRNFMSYRDEVSLSMVASKTVKECEDNNGCSNIIVTDKGNRYLRTAAIYGANGSGKSTIVAAMSIFKSIVLKSFVDESIVKRLSDLYYRFDKQSVDEPVSLQIIFVCDKTKYRYGFEVKEGRVLSEW
;
A
#
# COMPACT_ATOMS: atom_id res chain seq x y z
N MET A 1 -9.56 8.36 -3.38
CA MET A 1 -9.42 8.14 -1.92
C MET A 1 -8.84 6.75 -1.69
N LEU A 2 -7.75 6.63 -0.89
CA LEU A 2 -7.17 5.34 -0.51
C LEU A 2 -8.12 4.58 0.43
N ILE A 3 -8.31 3.29 0.19
CA ILE A 3 -9.03 2.36 1.07
C ILE A 3 -8.07 1.40 1.76
N ASP A 4 -7.16 0.82 0.98
CA ASP A 4 -6.21 -0.18 1.46
C ASP A 4 -4.95 -0.17 0.61
N PHE A 5 -3.80 -0.41 1.25
CA PHE A 5 -2.54 -0.64 0.57
C PHE A 5 -1.87 -1.86 1.18
N SER A 6 -1.66 -2.90 0.40
CA SER A 6 -1.02 -4.13 0.84
C SER A 6 0.30 -4.38 0.13
N LEU A 7 1.21 -5.03 0.83
CA LEU A 7 2.53 -5.40 0.36
C LEU A 7 2.93 -6.76 0.92
N ARG A 8 3.69 -7.52 0.14
CA ARG A 8 4.24 -8.82 0.53
C ARG A 8 5.65 -8.98 -0.03
N ASN A 9 6.48 -9.69 0.70
CA ASN A 9 7.88 -9.96 0.35
C ASN A 9 8.67 -8.69 -0.01
N PHE A 10 8.54 -7.63 0.81
CA PHE A 10 9.17 -6.34 0.53
C PHE A 10 9.97 -5.84 1.74
N MET A 11 11.28 -5.66 1.58
CA MET A 11 12.24 -5.14 2.58
C MET A 11 12.13 -5.84 3.96
N SER A 12 11.42 -5.25 4.93
CA SER A 12 11.23 -5.79 6.28
C SER A 12 9.98 -6.64 6.46
N TYR A 13 9.16 -6.79 5.43
CA TYR A 13 7.91 -7.57 5.45
C TYR A 13 8.02 -8.80 4.56
N ARG A 14 7.95 -9.99 5.16
CA ARG A 14 7.86 -11.27 4.46
C ARG A 14 6.43 -11.54 4.05
N ASP A 15 5.56 -11.58 5.04
CA ASP A 15 4.15 -11.90 4.86
C ASP A 15 3.37 -10.67 4.41
N GLU A 16 2.15 -10.90 3.94
CA GLU A 16 1.29 -9.80 3.52
C GLU A 16 0.91 -8.91 4.71
N VAL A 17 1.14 -7.62 4.53
CA VAL A 17 0.75 -6.58 5.47
C VAL A 17 -0.09 -5.56 4.74
N SER A 18 -1.14 -5.08 5.39
CA SER A 18 -2.09 -4.13 4.84
C SER A 18 -2.22 -2.90 5.73
N LEU A 19 -2.17 -1.72 5.10
CA LEU A 19 -2.55 -0.46 5.70
C LEU A 19 -3.98 -0.14 5.27
N SER A 20 -4.94 -0.43 6.15
CA SER A 20 -6.35 -0.17 5.88
C SER A 20 -6.80 1.19 6.40
N MET A 21 -7.49 1.93 5.55
CA MET A 21 -8.15 3.19 5.88
C MET A 21 -9.64 3.00 6.21
N VAL A 22 -10.11 1.77 6.38
CA VAL A 22 -11.48 1.49 6.80
C VAL A 22 -11.64 1.85 8.27
N ALA A 23 -12.58 2.73 8.59
CA ALA A 23 -12.85 3.09 9.97
C ALA A 23 -13.59 1.96 10.70
N SER A 24 -13.07 1.57 11.89
CA SER A 24 -13.79 0.66 12.77
C SER A 24 -15.13 1.28 13.19
N LYS A 25 -16.14 0.42 13.45
CA LYS A 25 -17.45 0.85 13.96
C LYS A 25 -17.36 1.58 15.30
N THR A 26 -16.33 1.30 16.08
CA THR A 26 -16.07 1.92 17.39
C THR A 26 -15.44 3.30 17.30
N VAL A 27 -14.88 3.68 16.15
CA VAL A 27 -14.28 5.01 15.96
C VAL A 27 -15.39 6.04 15.90
N LYS A 28 -15.40 6.95 16.89
CA LYS A 28 -16.33 8.10 16.91
C LYS A 28 -15.85 9.15 15.91
N GLU A 29 -16.79 9.83 15.32
CA GLU A 29 -16.49 11.02 14.51
C GLU A 29 -16.02 12.12 15.45
N CYS A 30 -14.87 12.69 15.12
CA CYS A 30 -14.34 13.89 15.77
C CYS A 30 -14.16 14.94 14.68
N GLU A 31 -14.73 16.09 14.89
CA GLU A 31 -14.53 17.26 14.04
C GLU A 31 -13.31 18.04 14.53
N ASP A 32 -12.52 18.54 13.60
CA ASP A 32 -11.46 19.49 13.91
C ASP A 32 -12.05 20.90 14.18
N ASN A 33 -11.18 21.85 14.52
CA ASN A 33 -11.59 23.24 14.79
C ASN A 33 -12.26 23.94 13.58
N ASN A 34 -12.16 23.34 12.38
CA ASN A 34 -12.76 23.83 11.14
C ASN A 34 -14.05 23.06 10.77
N GLY A 35 -14.56 22.17 11.63
CA GLY A 35 -15.74 21.36 11.38
C GLY A 35 -15.50 20.17 10.43
N CYS A 36 -14.24 19.81 10.16
CA CYS A 36 -13.93 18.67 9.31
C CYS A 36 -13.92 17.36 10.11
N SER A 37 -14.74 16.39 9.71
CA SER A 37 -14.72 15.07 10.30
C SER A 37 -13.44 14.30 9.92
N ASN A 38 -12.87 13.54 10.87
CA ASN A 38 -11.78 12.59 10.62
C ASN A 38 -12.22 11.36 9.82
N ILE A 39 -13.52 11.19 9.62
CA ILE A 39 -14.13 10.09 8.89
C ILE A 39 -14.85 10.63 7.66
N ILE A 40 -14.68 9.93 6.54
CA ILE A 40 -15.46 10.13 5.32
C ILE A 40 -16.52 9.06 5.28
N VAL A 41 -17.79 9.45 5.20
CA VAL A 41 -18.92 8.54 4.98
C VAL A 41 -19.33 8.63 3.52
N THR A 42 -19.38 7.48 2.85
CA THR A 42 -19.83 7.40 1.46
C THR A 42 -21.35 7.28 1.36
N ASP A 43 -21.92 7.53 0.19
CA ASP A 43 -23.36 7.39 -0.09
C ASP A 43 -23.90 5.98 0.23
N LYS A 44 -23.01 4.95 0.23
CA LYS A 44 -23.33 3.56 0.59
C LYS A 44 -23.14 3.24 2.08
N GLY A 45 -22.87 4.22 2.91
CA GLY A 45 -22.65 4.06 4.34
C GLY A 45 -21.29 3.50 4.74
N ASN A 46 -20.35 3.32 3.81
CA ASN A 46 -18.99 2.92 4.14
C ASN A 46 -18.24 4.08 4.78
N ARG A 47 -17.46 3.77 5.83
CA ARG A 47 -16.72 4.76 6.63
C ARG A 47 -15.22 4.58 6.41
N TYR A 48 -14.53 5.65 6.06
CA TYR A 48 -13.08 5.65 5.81
C TYR A 48 -12.38 6.76 6.57
N LEU A 49 -11.15 6.49 7.00
CA LEU A 49 -10.30 7.46 7.66
C LEU A 49 -9.70 8.46 6.66
N ARG A 50 -9.61 9.73 7.04
CA ARG A 50 -8.87 10.75 6.27
C ARG A 50 -7.37 10.62 6.46
N THR A 51 -6.96 10.19 7.65
CA THR A 51 -5.56 10.08 8.05
C THR A 51 -5.35 8.84 8.89
N ALA A 52 -4.15 8.27 8.81
CA ALA A 52 -3.68 7.22 9.69
C ALA A 52 -2.28 7.57 10.20
N ALA A 53 -2.02 7.30 11.46
CA ALA A 53 -0.70 7.46 12.05
C ALA A 53 -0.12 6.08 12.40
N ILE A 54 1.13 5.84 11.98
CA ILE A 54 1.82 4.57 12.20
C ILE A 54 2.86 4.78 13.30
N TYR A 55 2.70 4.06 14.41
CA TYR A 55 3.62 4.08 15.55
C TYR A 55 4.36 2.75 15.69
N GLY A 56 5.52 2.78 16.31
CA GLY A 56 6.29 1.57 16.61
C GLY A 56 7.76 1.89 16.89
N ALA A 57 8.50 0.90 17.37
CA ALA A 57 9.93 0.99 17.67
C ALA A 57 10.76 1.30 16.40
N ASN A 58 12.00 1.76 16.59
CA ASN A 58 12.93 1.90 15.48
C ASN A 58 13.21 0.52 14.86
N GLY A 59 13.26 0.46 13.53
CA GLY A 59 13.43 -0.79 12.79
C GLY A 59 12.14 -1.62 12.58
N SER A 60 10.97 -1.20 13.10
CA SER A 60 9.71 -1.95 12.97
C SER A 60 9.03 -1.89 11.58
N GLY A 61 9.68 -1.32 10.58
CA GLY A 61 9.15 -1.30 9.20
C GLY A 61 8.23 -0.11 8.86
N LYS A 62 8.04 0.87 9.75
CA LYS A 62 7.17 2.05 9.47
C LYS A 62 7.52 2.75 8.17
N SER A 63 8.79 3.06 7.96
CA SER A 63 9.28 3.72 6.75
C SER A 63 9.20 2.81 5.51
N THR A 64 9.15 1.51 5.69
CA THR A 64 9.03 0.53 4.61
C THR A 64 7.68 0.65 3.91
N ILE A 65 6.59 0.91 4.64
CA ILE A 65 5.26 1.13 4.04
C ILE A 65 5.28 2.37 3.15
N VAL A 66 5.88 3.47 3.62
CA VAL A 66 6.02 4.70 2.83
C VAL A 66 6.90 4.49 1.59
N ALA A 67 8.00 3.75 1.74
CA ALA A 67 8.86 3.38 0.63
C ALA A 67 8.12 2.53 -0.43
N ALA A 68 7.33 1.54 0.01
CA ALA A 68 6.51 0.71 -0.87
C ALA A 68 5.50 1.55 -1.67
N MET A 69 4.79 2.49 -1.01
CA MET A 69 3.87 3.40 -1.69
C MET A 69 4.58 4.29 -2.72
N SER A 70 5.78 4.78 -2.38
CA SER A 70 6.59 5.62 -3.29
C SER A 70 7.03 4.84 -4.53
N ILE A 71 7.49 3.60 -4.36
CA ILE A 71 7.88 2.72 -5.46
C ILE A 71 6.66 2.34 -6.30
N PHE A 72 5.55 1.96 -5.66
CA PHE A 72 4.29 1.67 -6.35
C PHE A 72 3.90 2.83 -7.28
N LYS A 73 3.87 4.05 -6.74
CA LYS A 73 3.60 5.26 -7.54
C LYS A 73 4.59 5.43 -8.70
N SER A 74 5.86 5.18 -8.47
CA SER A 74 6.90 5.30 -9.50
C SER A 74 6.70 4.30 -10.62
N ILE A 75 6.33 3.06 -10.30
CA ILE A 75 6.04 2.02 -11.30
C ILE A 75 4.82 2.41 -12.13
N VAL A 76 3.70 2.78 -11.50
CA VAL A 76 2.49 3.17 -12.20
C VAL A 76 2.72 4.35 -13.16
N LEU A 77 3.56 5.32 -12.76
CA LEU A 77 3.77 6.53 -13.56
C LEU A 77 4.90 6.43 -14.59
N LYS A 78 5.89 5.57 -14.37
CA LYS A 78 7.18 5.63 -15.10
C LYS A 78 7.65 4.29 -15.66
N SER A 79 7.04 3.15 -15.33
CA SER A 79 7.54 1.83 -15.78
C SER A 79 7.58 1.69 -17.29
N PHE A 80 6.71 2.37 -18.01
CA PHE A 80 6.71 2.38 -19.47
C PHE A 80 7.93 3.11 -20.06
N VAL A 81 8.52 4.07 -19.32
CA VAL A 81 9.66 4.88 -19.78
C VAL A 81 10.98 4.37 -19.22
N ASP A 82 10.94 3.74 -18.03
CA ASP A 82 12.13 3.31 -17.28
C ASP A 82 11.93 1.92 -16.67
N GLU A 83 12.34 0.91 -17.39
CA GLU A 83 12.28 -0.50 -16.93
C GLU A 83 13.16 -0.76 -15.70
N SER A 84 14.16 0.10 -15.42
CA SER A 84 15.04 -0.06 -14.26
C SER A 84 14.28 0.02 -12.94
N ILE A 85 13.12 0.69 -12.89
CA ILE A 85 12.26 0.81 -11.72
C ILE A 85 11.69 -0.56 -11.32
N VAL A 86 11.28 -1.36 -12.30
CA VAL A 86 10.75 -2.72 -12.08
C VAL A 86 11.84 -3.62 -11.52
N LYS A 87 13.05 -3.55 -12.10
CA LYS A 87 14.22 -4.29 -11.57
C LYS A 87 14.54 -3.86 -10.14
N ARG A 88 14.57 -2.58 -9.87
CA ARG A 88 14.81 -2.06 -8.52
C ARG A 88 13.78 -2.56 -7.50
N LEU A 89 12.51 -2.69 -7.86
CA LEU A 89 11.50 -3.27 -6.98
C LEU A 89 11.81 -4.74 -6.70
N SER A 90 12.13 -5.54 -7.71
CA SER A 90 12.43 -6.96 -7.52
C SER A 90 13.64 -7.20 -6.61
N ASP A 91 14.60 -6.26 -6.56
CA ASP A 91 15.78 -6.35 -5.69
C ASP A 91 15.48 -6.01 -4.21
N LEU A 92 14.28 -5.52 -3.91
CA LEU A 92 13.85 -5.12 -2.56
C LEU A 92 13.02 -6.20 -1.85
N TYR A 93 13.16 -7.48 -2.23
CA TYR A 93 12.52 -8.59 -1.53
C TYR A 93 13.01 -8.72 -0.09
N TYR A 94 12.29 -9.45 0.76
CA TYR A 94 12.66 -9.74 2.14
C TYR A 94 13.90 -10.65 2.18
N ARG A 95 14.99 -10.19 2.83
CA ARG A 95 16.30 -10.84 2.76
C ARG A 95 16.66 -11.74 3.93
N PHE A 96 15.81 -11.82 4.95
CA PHE A 96 16.11 -12.60 6.16
C PHE A 96 15.65 -14.06 6.07
N ASP A 97 15.11 -14.47 4.93
CA ASP A 97 14.70 -15.84 4.64
C ASP A 97 15.16 -16.25 3.24
N LYS A 98 15.70 -17.48 3.13
CA LYS A 98 16.21 -18.01 1.87
C LYS A 98 15.09 -18.28 0.84
N GLN A 99 13.87 -18.55 1.28
CA GLN A 99 12.74 -18.83 0.40
C GLN A 99 12.21 -17.56 -0.25
N SER A 100 12.36 -16.41 0.41
CA SER A 100 11.83 -15.13 -0.09
C SER A 100 12.48 -14.65 -1.40
N VAL A 101 13.68 -15.14 -1.74
CA VAL A 101 14.32 -14.85 -3.04
C VAL A 101 13.56 -15.46 -4.20
N ASP A 102 12.89 -16.60 -3.94
CA ASP A 102 12.12 -17.33 -4.95
C ASP A 102 10.66 -16.86 -5.06
N GLU A 103 10.21 -15.98 -4.15
CA GLU A 103 8.88 -15.41 -4.16
C GLU A 103 8.87 -14.01 -4.82
N PRO A 104 7.78 -13.64 -5.53
CA PRO A 104 7.65 -12.30 -6.07
C PRO A 104 7.43 -11.26 -4.97
N VAL A 105 7.86 -10.04 -5.21
CA VAL A 105 7.42 -8.87 -4.47
C VAL A 105 6.03 -8.50 -4.98
N SER A 106 5.06 -8.38 -4.07
CA SER A 106 3.67 -8.03 -4.40
C SER A 106 3.28 -6.70 -3.77
N LEU A 107 2.70 -5.81 -4.56
CA LEU A 107 2.15 -4.53 -4.12
C LEU A 107 0.74 -4.35 -4.68
N GLN A 108 -0.19 -3.90 -3.84
CA GLN A 108 -1.57 -3.68 -4.24
C GLN A 108 -2.16 -2.44 -3.57
N ILE A 109 -3.02 -1.75 -4.30
CA ILE A 109 -3.83 -0.63 -3.80
C ILE A 109 -5.32 -0.89 -4.06
N ILE A 110 -6.15 -0.51 -3.11
CA ILE A 110 -7.59 -0.39 -3.28
C ILE A 110 -7.95 1.08 -3.03
N PHE A 111 -8.65 1.68 -3.96
CA PHE A 111 -9.01 3.10 -3.88
C PHE A 111 -10.37 3.39 -4.50
N VAL A 112 -10.92 4.54 -4.17
CA VAL A 112 -12.14 5.08 -4.80
C VAL A 112 -11.78 6.33 -5.61
N CYS A 113 -12.19 6.34 -6.87
CA CYS A 113 -12.16 7.50 -7.74
C CYS A 113 -13.53 7.64 -8.40
N ASP A 114 -14.10 8.85 -8.40
CA ASP A 114 -15.41 9.16 -9.01
C ASP A 114 -16.53 8.17 -8.60
N LYS A 115 -16.61 7.90 -7.27
CA LYS A 115 -17.58 6.97 -6.65
C LYS A 115 -17.41 5.49 -7.05
N THR A 116 -16.42 5.16 -7.89
CA THR A 116 -16.08 3.80 -8.30
C THR A 116 -14.90 3.28 -7.50
N LYS A 117 -15.02 2.05 -7.01
CA LYS A 117 -13.95 1.35 -6.29
C LYS A 117 -13.10 0.58 -7.29
N TYR A 118 -11.79 0.82 -7.23
CA TYR A 118 -10.79 0.14 -8.04
C TYR A 118 -9.87 -0.69 -7.16
N ARG A 119 -9.40 -1.78 -7.70
CA ARG A 119 -8.32 -2.60 -7.18
C ARG A 119 -7.25 -2.71 -8.26
N TYR A 120 -6.03 -2.36 -7.93
CA TYR A 120 -4.90 -2.47 -8.84
C TYR A 120 -3.69 -3.00 -8.09
N GLY A 121 -2.96 -3.91 -8.69
CA GLY A 121 -1.76 -4.45 -8.09
C GLY A 121 -0.92 -5.20 -9.11
N PHE A 122 0.28 -5.59 -8.68
CA PHE A 122 1.21 -6.35 -9.51
C PHE A 122 2.16 -7.17 -8.66
N GLU A 123 2.71 -8.21 -9.26
CA GLU A 123 3.80 -9.02 -8.74
C GLU A 123 5.02 -8.89 -9.64
N VAL A 124 6.18 -8.66 -9.00
CA VAL A 124 7.45 -8.47 -9.70
C VAL A 124 8.48 -9.45 -9.18
N LYS A 125 9.20 -10.10 -10.09
CA LYS A 125 10.35 -10.95 -9.79
C LYS A 125 11.38 -10.83 -10.92
N GLU A 126 12.68 -10.84 -10.58
CA GLU A 126 13.79 -10.81 -11.55
C GLU A 126 13.67 -9.68 -12.59
N GLY A 127 13.22 -8.51 -12.15
CA GLY A 127 13.06 -7.34 -13.00
C GLY A 127 11.91 -7.42 -14.01
N ARG A 128 10.96 -8.34 -13.81
CA ARG A 128 9.80 -8.52 -14.68
C ARG A 128 8.49 -8.49 -13.88
N VAL A 129 7.46 -7.95 -14.47
CA VAL A 129 6.10 -8.07 -13.96
C VAL A 129 5.60 -9.48 -14.32
N LEU A 130 5.27 -10.29 -13.30
CA LEU A 130 4.75 -11.64 -13.48
C LEU A 130 3.23 -11.64 -13.63
N SER A 131 2.56 -10.80 -12.85
CA SER A 131 1.10 -10.65 -12.88
C SER A 131 0.71 -9.22 -12.60
N GLU A 132 -0.40 -8.79 -13.17
CA GLU A 132 -0.99 -7.46 -13.02
C GLU A 132 -2.53 -7.61 -13.04
N TRP A 133 -3.22 -6.88 -12.14
CA TRP A 133 -4.69 -6.94 -12.04
C TRP A 133 -5.30 -5.59 -11.69
#